data_7a3dbd4eacc47131c541224b629055ec
#
_entry.id   7a3dbd4eacc47131c541224b629055ec
#
_cell.length_a   1.000
_cell.length_b   1.000
_cell.length_c   1.000
_cell.angle_alpha   90.00
_cell.angle_beta   90.00
_cell.angle_gamma   90.00
#
_symmetry.space_group_name_H-M   'P 1'
#
loop_
_entity.id
_entity.type
_entity.pdbx_description
1 polymer ?
#
loop_
_entity_poly.entity_id
_entity_poly.type
_entity_poly.pdbx_seq_one_letter_code
_entity_poly.pdbx_strand_id
1 'polypeptide(L)'
;MSKRTGSGPTKERFVEETLVLITEQGGSQGINLRQVARRVGCHHTNAYNYFADYDELLWEATRRALLRYAEHLVVGLDDSMPQLDYFRQLVTSLASFPQDNPGLHRFLGAEPIPGGIIPDDVLDTVGRIKTWLFAAFTAVSGSRIDPAEAEDFCNITFGYIEGESIDLINGRVVLGEDIAGRMVKNSVLLFTTLTRAQPGQTYPPPPGGYPKLRLEGAASD
;
A
#
# COMPACT_ATOMS: atom_id res chain seq x y z
N MET A 1 32.99 3.28 20.06
CA MET A 1 32.69 2.10 19.23
C MET A 1 31.71 1.22 20.03
N SER A 2 30.43 1.38 19.82
CA SER A 2 29.40 0.58 20.52
C SER A 2 29.19 -0.73 19.74
N LYS A 3 29.49 -1.87 20.38
CA LYS A 3 29.14 -3.21 19.86
C LYS A 3 27.63 -3.33 19.83
N ARG A 4 27.01 -3.30 18.61
CA ARG A 4 25.66 -3.78 18.42
C ARG A 4 25.66 -5.27 18.71
N THR A 5 25.18 -5.66 19.90
CA THR A 5 24.85 -7.05 20.24
C THR A 5 23.66 -7.46 19.38
N GLY A 6 23.93 -7.85 18.12
CA GLY A 6 22.93 -8.38 17.22
C GLY A 6 22.74 -9.87 17.48
N SER A 7 21.51 -10.31 17.74
CA SER A 7 21.08 -11.68 17.50
C SER A 7 21.58 -12.16 16.12
N GLY A 8 21.89 -13.45 15.97
CA GLY A 8 22.34 -14.04 14.70
C GLY A 8 21.37 -13.77 13.54
N PRO A 9 21.71 -14.18 12.31
CA PRO A 9 20.83 -14.04 11.16
C PRO A 9 19.51 -14.80 11.41
N THR A 10 18.39 -14.14 11.13
CA THR A 10 17.04 -14.73 11.20
C THR A 10 16.30 -14.48 9.90
N LYS A 11 15.22 -15.25 9.64
CA LYS A 11 14.35 -15.04 8.46
C LYS A 11 13.88 -13.58 8.41
N GLU A 12 13.39 -13.06 9.53
CA GLU A 12 12.87 -11.70 9.67
C GLU A 12 13.93 -10.64 9.33
N ARG A 13 15.19 -10.84 9.78
CA ARG A 13 16.27 -9.88 9.46
C ARG A 13 16.59 -9.84 7.97
N PHE A 14 16.57 -10.98 7.27
CA PHE A 14 16.75 -10.99 5.83
C PHE A 14 15.62 -10.23 5.13
N VAL A 15 14.38 -10.44 5.52
CA VAL A 15 13.20 -9.74 4.98
C VAL A 15 13.31 -8.23 5.22
N GLU A 16 13.58 -7.82 6.47
CA GLU A 16 13.69 -6.39 6.81
C GLU A 16 14.85 -5.69 6.08
N GLU A 17 16.02 -6.31 6.00
CA GLU A 17 17.14 -5.73 5.25
C GLU A 17 16.89 -5.70 3.74
N THR A 18 16.08 -6.62 3.21
CA THR A 18 15.62 -6.55 1.82
C THR A 18 14.72 -5.34 1.60
N LEU A 19 13.75 -5.10 2.48
CA LEU A 19 12.87 -3.93 2.40
C LEU A 19 13.63 -2.61 2.57
N VAL A 20 14.63 -2.58 3.45
CA VAL A 20 15.51 -1.40 3.58
C VAL A 20 16.26 -1.14 2.28
N LEU A 21 16.83 -2.18 1.65
CA LEU A 21 17.51 -2.04 0.36
C LEU A 21 16.56 -1.57 -0.75
N ILE A 22 15.34 -2.13 -0.81
CA ILE A 22 14.29 -1.70 -1.77
C ILE A 22 13.98 -0.22 -1.59
N THR A 23 13.85 0.24 -0.33
CA THR A 23 13.60 1.66 -0.04
C THR A 23 14.78 2.55 -0.46
N GLU A 24 16.02 2.16 -0.11
CA GLU A 24 17.23 2.93 -0.42
C GLU A 24 17.54 3.00 -1.92
N GLN A 25 17.25 1.93 -2.67
CA GLN A 25 17.54 1.85 -4.12
C GLN A 25 16.35 2.27 -4.99
N GLY A 26 15.20 2.52 -4.38
CA GLY A 26 13.99 2.92 -5.10
C GLY A 26 13.31 1.78 -5.86
N GLY A 27 13.54 0.52 -5.46
CA GLY A 27 12.97 -0.68 -6.05
C GLY A 27 13.82 -1.91 -5.79
N SER A 28 13.38 -3.10 -6.24
CA SER A 28 14.10 -4.37 -6.04
C SER A 28 15.14 -4.67 -7.12
N GLN A 29 15.11 -3.95 -8.23
CA GLN A 29 16.00 -4.19 -9.36
C GLN A 29 17.47 -3.98 -8.97
N GLY A 30 18.32 -4.97 -9.29
CA GLY A 30 19.74 -4.93 -8.97
C GLY A 30 20.09 -5.38 -7.54
N ILE A 31 19.11 -5.58 -6.68
CA ILE A 31 19.33 -6.21 -5.37
C ILE A 31 19.56 -7.71 -5.58
N ASN A 32 20.45 -8.27 -4.77
CA ASN A 32 20.73 -9.69 -4.78
C ASN A 32 21.04 -10.22 -3.37
N LEU A 33 20.99 -11.54 -3.23
CA LEU A 33 21.14 -12.21 -1.94
C LEU A 33 22.47 -11.90 -1.23
N ARG A 34 23.56 -11.60 -1.98
CA ARG A 34 24.85 -11.23 -1.38
C ARG A 34 24.81 -9.85 -0.73
N GLN A 35 24.10 -8.91 -1.35
CA GLN A 35 23.92 -7.56 -0.77
C GLN A 35 23.09 -7.66 0.51
N VAL A 36 21.98 -8.41 0.50
CA VAL A 36 21.13 -8.63 1.69
C VAL A 36 21.95 -9.29 2.81
N ALA A 37 22.63 -10.41 2.54
CA ALA A 37 23.43 -11.12 3.53
C ALA A 37 24.53 -10.25 4.16
N ARG A 38 25.17 -9.38 3.36
CA ARG A 38 26.17 -8.43 3.87
C ARG A 38 25.54 -7.45 4.87
N ARG A 39 24.32 -6.98 4.63
CA ARG A 39 23.60 -6.11 5.58
C ARG A 39 23.17 -6.85 6.85
N VAL A 40 22.73 -8.09 6.70
CA VAL A 40 22.45 -8.98 7.85
C VAL A 40 23.70 -9.25 8.67
N GLY A 41 24.90 -9.11 8.07
CA GLY A 41 26.19 -9.37 8.73
C GLY A 41 26.60 -10.84 8.67
N CYS A 42 26.24 -11.56 7.64
CA CYS A 42 26.55 -12.97 7.47
C CYS A 42 27.00 -13.32 6.04
N HIS A 43 27.47 -14.55 5.83
CA HIS A 43 27.77 -15.06 4.50
C HIS A 43 26.47 -15.39 3.75
N HIS A 44 26.43 -15.16 2.44
CA HIS A 44 25.20 -15.34 1.64
C HIS A 44 24.65 -16.78 1.68
N THR A 45 25.49 -17.79 1.90
CA THR A 45 25.05 -19.19 2.06
C THR A 45 24.15 -19.40 3.28
N ASN A 46 24.20 -18.52 4.29
CA ASN A 46 23.32 -18.62 5.44
C ASN A 46 21.87 -18.33 5.10
N ALA A 47 21.60 -17.58 4.03
CA ALA A 47 20.23 -17.30 3.57
C ALA A 47 19.52 -18.58 3.14
N TYR A 48 20.23 -19.55 2.56
CA TYR A 48 19.65 -20.83 2.13
C TYR A 48 19.17 -21.73 3.30
N ASN A 49 19.45 -21.35 4.55
CA ASN A 49 18.83 -22.00 5.70
C ASN A 49 17.38 -21.54 5.94
N TYR A 50 16.96 -20.45 5.28
CA TYR A 50 15.66 -19.80 5.47
C TYR A 50 14.82 -19.70 4.19
N PHE A 51 15.49 -19.65 3.03
CA PHE A 51 14.86 -19.46 1.71
C PHE A 51 15.47 -20.44 0.72
N ALA A 52 14.65 -21.08 -0.10
CA ALA A 52 15.12 -21.97 -1.16
C ALA A 52 15.94 -21.21 -2.22
N ASP A 53 15.50 -19.98 -2.52
CA ASP A 53 16.14 -19.10 -3.50
C ASP A 53 15.89 -17.62 -3.16
N TYR A 54 16.31 -16.74 -4.07
CA TYR A 54 16.12 -15.30 -3.93
C TYR A 54 14.66 -14.87 -4.16
N ASP A 55 13.92 -15.58 -5.01
CA ASP A 55 12.52 -15.28 -5.30
C ASP A 55 11.65 -15.54 -4.05
N GLU A 56 11.94 -16.61 -3.28
CA GLU A 56 11.25 -16.85 -2.00
C GLU A 56 11.50 -15.71 -1.00
N LEU A 57 12.72 -15.19 -0.91
CA LEU A 57 13.00 -14.01 -0.09
C LEU A 57 12.22 -12.78 -0.57
N LEU A 58 12.13 -12.56 -1.88
CA LEU A 58 11.34 -11.46 -2.44
C LEU A 58 9.85 -11.63 -2.14
N TRP A 59 9.30 -12.85 -2.18
CA TRP A 59 7.90 -13.08 -1.80
C TRP A 59 7.64 -12.81 -0.32
N GLU A 60 8.55 -13.17 0.57
CA GLU A 60 8.44 -12.80 1.99
C GLU A 60 8.51 -11.27 2.18
N ALA A 61 9.38 -10.59 1.42
CA ALA A 61 9.43 -9.14 1.41
C ALA A 61 8.12 -8.51 0.87
N THR A 62 7.51 -9.11 -0.17
CA THR A 62 6.21 -8.68 -0.72
C THR A 62 5.11 -8.79 0.33
N ARG A 63 5.01 -9.91 1.05
CA ARG A 63 4.04 -10.09 2.15
C ARG A 63 4.17 -8.98 3.19
N ARG A 64 5.40 -8.71 3.63
CA ARG A 64 5.67 -7.66 4.61
C ARG A 64 5.38 -6.26 4.06
N ALA A 65 5.70 -6.00 2.80
CA ALA A 65 5.40 -4.71 2.15
C ALA A 65 3.89 -4.48 2.01
N LEU A 66 3.10 -5.53 1.67
CA LEU A 66 1.63 -5.45 1.62
C LEU A 66 1.02 -5.15 2.99
N LEU A 67 1.55 -5.75 4.07
CA LEU A 67 1.11 -5.41 5.43
C LEU A 67 1.37 -3.94 5.75
N ARG A 68 2.58 -3.42 5.46
CA ARG A 68 2.90 -1.99 5.65
C ARG A 68 2.01 -1.07 4.81
N TYR A 69 1.70 -1.47 3.59
CA TYR A 69 0.76 -0.73 2.74
C TYR A 69 -0.63 -0.70 3.37
N ALA A 70 -1.14 -1.83 3.83
CA ALA A 70 -2.44 -1.93 4.48
C ALA A 70 -2.52 -1.12 5.78
N GLU A 71 -1.46 -1.17 6.62
CA GLU A 71 -1.33 -0.35 7.82
C GLU A 71 -1.37 1.14 7.48
N HIS A 72 -0.66 1.56 6.43
CA HIS A 72 -0.66 2.95 5.95
C HIS A 72 -2.05 3.40 5.47
N LEU A 73 -2.81 2.55 4.79
CA LEU A 73 -4.14 2.88 4.28
C LEU A 73 -5.14 3.22 5.38
N VAL A 74 -5.02 2.62 6.57
CA VAL A 74 -5.96 2.82 7.67
C VAL A 74 -5.54 3.92 8.65
N VAL A 75 -4.35 4.51 8.48
CA VAL A 75 -3.88 5.60 9.35
C VAL A 75 -4.82 6.79 9.30
N GLY A 76 -5.26 7.22 10.47
CA GLY A 76 -6.14 8.38 10.64
C GLY A 76 -7.60 8.15 10.25
N LEU A 77 -8.01 6.93 9.85
CA LEU A 77 -9.41 6.59 9.66
C LEU A 77 -10.11 6.37 11.01
N ASP A 78 -11.29 6.97 11.18
CA ASP A 78 -12.10 6.86 12.37
C ASP A 78 -13.58 6.66 12.04
N ASP A 79 -14.25 5.78 12.81
CA ASP A 79 -15.65 5.39 12.56
C ASP A 79 -16.65 6.55 12.79
N SER A 80 -16.25 7.58 13.51
CA SER A 80 -17.09 8.78 13.76
C SER A 80 -17.02 9.82 12.64
N MET A 81 -16.09 9.65 11.69
CA MET A 81 -15.92 10.62 10.60
C MET A 81 -17.16 10.73 9.72
N PRO A 82 -17.55 11.96 9.32
CA PRO A 82 -18.48 12.14 8.19
C PRO A 82 -17.97 11.46 6.93
N GLN A 83 -18.88 10.98 6.07
CA GLN A 83 -18.54 10.17 4.89
C GLN A 83 -17.51 10.85 3.97
N LEU A 84 -17.64 12.16 3.71
CA LEU A 84 -16.69 12.89 2.86
C LEU A 84 -15.32 13.02 3.52
N ASP A 85 -15.25 13.18 4.84
CA ASP A 85 -13.98 13.30 5.55
C ASP A 85 -13.27 11.95 5.64
N TYR A 86 -14.02 10.86 5.86
CA TYR A 86 -13.48 9.50 5.77
C TYR A 86 -12.92 9.21 4.36
N PHE A 87 -13.69 9.54 3.31
CA PHE A 87 -13.23 9.39 1.94
C PHE A 87 -11.96 10.21 1.66
N ARG A 88 -11.94 11.47 2.09
CA ARG A 88 -10.76 12.35 1.94
C ARG A 88 -9.54 11.76 2.62
N GLN A 89 -9.68 11.26 3.86
CA GLN A 89 -8.59 10.62 4.58
C GLN A 89 -8.10 9.37 3.85
N LEU A 90 -9.01 8.52 3.38
CA LEU A 90 -8.66 7.31 2.62
C LEU A 90 -7.87 7.63 1.34
N VAL A 91 -8.34 8.58 0.52
CA VAL A 91 -7.62 8.96 -0.71
C VAL A 91 -6.33 9.72 -0.40
N THR A 92 -6.22 10.40 0.75
CA THR A 92 -4.96 10.99 1.22
C THR A 92 -3.93 9.89 1.51
N SER A 93 -4.32 8.82 2.21
CA SER A 93 -3.44 7.67 2.47
C SER A 93 -3.02 6.97 1.18
N LEU A 94 -3.94 6.77 0.23
CA LEU A 94 -3.61 6.21 -1.09
C LEU A 94 -2.61 7.08 -1.85
N ALA A 95 -2.77 8.41 -1.85
CA ALA A 95 -1.93 9.35 -2.59
C ALA A 95 -0.57 9.58 -1.92
N SER A 96 -0.47 9.50 -0.58
CA SER A 96 0.78 9.74 0.13
C SER A 96 1.72 8.53 0.13
N PHE A 97 1.20 7.30 0.07
CA PHE A 97 2.05 6.10 0.11
C PHE A 97 3.17 6.09 -0.94
N PRO A 98 2.92 6.37 -2.24
CA PRO A 98 3.98 6.42 -3.25
C PRO A 98 4.98 7.56 -3.04
N GLN A 99 4.60 8.65 -2.40
CA GLN A 99 5.52 9.75 -2.05
C GLN A 99 6.41 9.37 -0.87
N ASP A 100 5.82 8.79 0.18
CA ASP A 100 6.52 8.42 1.41
C ASP A 100 7.36 7.15 1.23
N ASN A 101 6.94 6.26 0.32
CA ASN A 101 7.53 4.93 0.11
C ASN A 101 7.72 4.61 -1.39
N PRO A 102 8.41 5.45 -2.19
CA PRO A 102 8.48 5.27 -3.64
C PRO A 102 9.09 3.92 -4.07
N GLY A 103 10.09 3.43 -3.33
CA GLY A 103 10.71 2.13 -3.58
C GLY A 103 9.77 0.96 -3.32
N LEU A 104 9.01 1.01 -2.22
CA LEU A 104 8.01 -0.03 -1.91
C LEU A 104 6.84 0.00 -2.89
N HIS A 105 6.36 1.20 -3.25
CA HIS A 105 5.28 1.33 -4.25
C HIS A 105 5.70 0.77 -5.60
N ARG A 106 6.92 1.09 -6.07
CA ARG A 106 7.47 0.51 -7.30
C ARG A 106 7.59 -1.00 -7.22
N PHE A 107 8.11 -1.53 -6.11
CA PHE A 107 8.26 -2.97 -5.87
C PHE A 107 6.93 -3.71 -5.91
N LEU A 108 5.88 -3.14 -5.29
CA LEU A 108 4.55 -3.78 -5.23
C LEU A 108 3.75 -3.69 -6.54
N GLY A 109 3.89 -2.60 -7.31
CA GLY A 109 2.97 -2.28 -8.41
C GLY A 109 3.59 -2.15 -9.81
N ALA A 110 4.92 -1.89 -9.92
CA ALA A 110 5.53 -1.54 -11.20
C ALA A 110 6.70 -2.44 -11.63
N GLU A 111 7.15 -3.34 -10.77
CA GLU A 111 8.27 -4.26 -11.09
C GLU A 111 7.76 -5.63 -11.57
N PRO A 112 8.59 -6.35 -12.35
CA PRO A 112 8.26 -7.71 -12.74
C PRO A 112 8.06 -8.63 -11.54
N ILE A 113 7.09 -9.52 -11.64
CA ILE A 113 6.75 -10.49 -10.60
C ILE A 113 7.88 -11.54 -10.51
N PRO A 114 8.47 -11.77 -9.33
CA PRO A 114 9.48 -12.81 -9.14
C PRO A 114 8.96 -14.19 -9.57
N GLY A 115 9.75 -14.93 -10.34
CA GLY A 115 9.38 -16.27 -10.82
C GLY A 115 8.15 -16.34 -11.75
N GLY A 116 7.48 -15.22 -12.03
CA GLY A 116 6.33 -15.15 -12.94
C GLY A 116 5.02 -15.75 -12.40
N ILE A 117 4.99 -16.29 -11.18
CA ILE A 117 3.82 -16.88 -10.53
C ILE A 117 3.64 -16.23 -9.16
N ILE A 118 2.48 -15.63 -8.93
CA ILE A 118 2.14 -15.02 -7.64
C ILE A 118 1.66 -16.13 -6.68
N PRO A 119 2.24 -16.26 -5.47
CA PRO A 119 1.73 -17.18 -4.45
C PRO A 119 0.28 -16.88 -4.05
N ASP A 120 -0.50 -17.95 -3.79
CA ASP A 120 -1.94 -17.84 -3.49
C ASP A 120 -2.23 -16.94 -2.28
N ASP A 121 -1.42 -17.00 -1.23
CA ASP A 121 -1.57 -16.17 -0.02
C ASP A 121 -1.27 -14.69 -0.28
N VAL A 122 -0.40 -14.37 -1.25
CA VAL A 122 -0.17 -13.00 -1.72
C VAL A 122 -1.39 -12.50 -2.50
N LEU A 123 -1.95 -13.34 -3.39
CA LEU A 123 -3.20 -13.04 -4.10
C LEU A 123 -4.34 -12.81 -3.13
N ASP A 124 -4.48 -13.65 -2.10
CA ASP A 124 -5.50 -13.50 -1.06
C ASP A 124 -5.35 -12.19 -0.30
N THR A 125 -4.12 -11.80 0.05
CA THR A 125 -3.85 -10.54 0.74
C THR A 125 -4.22 -9.33 -0.12
N VAL A 126 -3.82 -9.33 -1.39
CA VAL A 126 -4.21 -8.28 -2.36
C VAL A 126 -5.73 -8.24 -2.52
N GLY A 127 -6.38 -9.41 -2.64
CA GLY A 127 -7.82 -9.55 -2.74
C GLY A 127 -8.56 -8.96 -1.53
N ARG A 128 -8.07 -9.20 -0.32
CA ARG A 128 -8.64 -8.63 0.93
C ARG A 128 -8.53 -7.11 0.97
N ILE A 129 -7.38 -6.54 0.60
CA ILE A 129 -7.21 -5.08 0.51
C ILE A 129 -8.20 -4.49 -0.50
N LYS A 130 -8.32 -5.09 -1.67
CA LYS A 130 -9.22 -4.66 -2.74
C LYS A 130 -10.69 -4.72 -2.32
N THR A 131 -11.11 -5.83 -1.72
CA THR A 131 -12.47 -6.01 -1.18
C THR A 131 -12.80 -4.98 -0.11
N TRP A 132 -11.84 -4.70 0.79
CA TRP A 132 -12.00 -3.66 1.81
C TRP A 132 -12.14 -2.28 1.18
N LEU A 133 -11.32 -1.93 0.17
CA LEU A 133 -11.44 -0.66 -0.55
C LEU A 133 -12.82 -0.50 -1.18
N PHE A 134 -13.33 -1.51 -1.89
CA PHE A 134 -14.67 -1.50 -2.47
C PHE A 134 -15.75 -1.30 -1.41
N ALA A 135 -15.66 -2.03 -0.29
CA ALA A 135 -16.60 -1.87 0.81
C ALA A 135 -16.53 -0.46 1.42
N ALA A 136 -15.33 0.12 1.57
CA ALA A 136 -15.15 1.49 2.06
C ALA A 136 -15.76 2.52 1.11
N PHE A 137 -15.54 2.39 -0.20
CA PHE A 137 -16.14 3.28 -1.21
C PHE A 137 -17.67 3.16 -1.23
N THR A 138 -18.22 1.96 -1.11
CA THR A 138 -19.67 1.74 -0.97
C THR A 138 -20.21 2.40 0.29
N ALA A 139 -19.53 2.23 1.42
CA ALA A 139 -19.94 2.82 2.69
C ALA A 139 -19.95 4.35 2.68
N VAL A 140 -18.91 5.00 2.12
CA VAL A 140 -18.86 6.46 2.00
C VAL A 140 -19.87 6.99 0.98
N SER A 141 -20.20 6.23 -0.04
CA SER A 141 -21.22 6.61 -1.05
C SER A 141 -22.65 6.53 -0.48
N GLY A 142 -22.86 5.67 0.52
CA GLY A 142 -24.18 5.45 1.12
C GLY A 142 -25.20 4.98 0.08
N SER A 143 -26.44 5.48 0.18
CA SER A 143 -27.51 5.16 -0.78
C SER A 143 -27.59 6.12 -1.99
N ARG A 144 -26.55 6.95 -2.21
CA ARG A 144 -26.55 7.95 -3.29
C ARG A 144 -26.23 7.37 -4.65
N ILE A 145 -25.50 6.27 -4.68
CA ILE A 145 -25.21 5.47 -5.89
C ILE A 145 -25.42 3.99 -5.56
N ASP A 146 -25.62 3.17 -6.55
CA ASP A 146 -25.76 1.74 -6.33
C ASP A 146 -24.38 1.06 -6.08
N PRO A 147 -24.33 -0.19 -5.57
CA PRO A 147 -23.09 -0.88 -5.31
C PRO A 147 -22.19 -1.09 -6.53
N ALA A 148 -22.75 -1.29 -7.73
CA ALA A 148 -21.97 -1.45 -8.95
C ALA A 148 -21.34 -0.11 -9.37
N GLU A 149 -22.08 1.00 -9.29
CA GLU A 149 -21.53 2.34 -9.50
C GLU A 149 -20.44 2.69 -8.46
N ALA A 150 -20.58 2.22 -7.20
CA ALA A 150 -19.57 2.40 -6.18
C ALA A 150 -18.29 1.61 -6.49
N GLU A 151 -18.40 0.42 -7.08
CA GLU A 151 -17.27 -0.38 -7.56
C GLU A 151 -16.55 0.31 -8.73
N ASP A 152 -17.31 0.79 -9.72
CA ASP A 152 -16.75 1.57 -10.84
C ASP A 152 -16.04 2.83 -10.34
N PHE A 153 -16.64 3.55 -9.41
CA PHE A 153 -16.05 4.71 -8.78
C PHE A 153 -14.72 4.38 -8.08
N CYS A 154 -14.66 3.26 -7.33
CA CYS A 154 -13.44 2.78 -6.69
C CYS A 154 -12.36 2.49 -7.75
N ASN A 155 -12.70 1.76 -8.81
CA ASN A 155 -11.77 1.39 -9.88
C ASN A 155 -11.21 2.64 -10.60
N ILE A 156 -12.06 3.61 -10.93
CA ILE A 156 -11.64 4.86 -11.58
C ILE A 156 -10.72 5.66 -10.66
N THR A 157 -11.09 5.82 -9.38
CA THR A 157 -10.29 6.58 -8.41
C THR A 157 -8.94 5.92 -8.17
N PHE A 158 -8.92 4.60 -7.98
CA PHE A 158 -7.69 3.85 -7.78
C PHE A 158 -6.79 3.91 -9.02
N GLY A 159 -7.34 3.67 -10.21
CA GLY A 159 -6.59 3.75 -11.46
C GLY A 159 -6.01 5.14 -11.73
N TYR A 160 -6.75 6.20 -11.38
CA TYR A 160 -6.25 7.57 -11.46
C TYR A 160 -5.06 7.81 -10.51
N ILE A 161 -5.20 7.42 -9.22
CA ILE A 161 -4.14 7.57 -8.23
C ILE A 161 -2.90 6.76 -8.62
N GLU A 162 -3.06 5.52 -9.08
CA GLU A 162 -1.95 4.67 -9.56
C GLU A 162 -1.23 5.29 -10.75
N GLY A 163 -1.96 5.83 -11.74
CA GLY A 163 -1.37 6.49 -12.89
C GLY A 163 -0.50 7.70 -12.50
N GLU A 164 -1.02 8.59 -11.67
CA GLU A 164 -0.27 9.74 -11.15
C GLU A 164 0.93 9.30 -10.29
N SER A 165 0.77 8.22 -9.52
CA SER A 165 1.84 7.66 -8.68
C SER A 165 3.00 7.11 -9.51
N ILE A 166 2.70 6.41 -10.62
CA ILE A 166 3.71 5.91 -11.55
C ILE A 166 4.47 7.08 -12.20
N ASP A 167 3.79 8.15 -12.59
CA ASP A 167 4.45 9.33 -13.15
C ASP A 167 5.33 10.03 -12.11
N LEU A 168 4.85 10.12 -10.86
CA LEU A 168 5.62 10.65 -9.73
C LEU A 168 6.92 9.88 -9.50
N ILE A 169 6.85 8.55 -9.30
CA ILE A 169 8.03 7.73 -9.00
C ILE A 169 9.00 7.59 -10.17
N ASN A 170 8.55 7.87 -11.39
CA ASN A 170 9.38 7.88 -12.60
C ASN A 170 9.90 9.29 -12.96
N GLY A 171 9.62 10.30 -12.12
CA GLY A 171 10.08 11.67 -12.34
C GLY A 171 9.45 12.35 -13.57
N ARG A 172 8.27 11.95 -13.99
CA ARG A 172 7.53 12.51 -15.14
C ARG A 172 6.60 13.66 -14.75
N VAL A 173 6.75 14.18 -13.55
CA VAL A 173 5.92 15.26 -13.00
C VAL A 173 6.64 16.61 -13.06
N VAL A 174 5.88 17.71 -13.06
CA VAL A 174 6.44 19.06 -13.02
C VAL A 174 7.02 19.34 -11.64
N LEU A 175 8.26 19.81 -11.57
CA LEU A 175 8.92 20.15 -10.32
C LEU A 175 8.13 21.22 -9.54
N GLY A 176 7.93 20.97 -8.25
CA GLY A 176 7.21 21.89 -7.35
C GLY A 176 5.70 21.76 -7.36
N GLU A 177 5.13 20.80 -8.12
CA GLU A 177 3.70 20.51 -8.10
C GLU A 177 3.33 19.63 -6.90
N ASP A 178 2.26 19.98 -6.20
CA ASP A 178 1.65 19.13 -5.14
C ASP A 178 0.81 18.03 -5.78
N ILE A 179 1.46 16.94 -6.17
CA ILE A 179 0.83 15.80 -6.85
C ILE A 179 -0.20 15.11 -5.93
N ALA A 180 0.15 14.87 -4.65
CA ALA A 180 -0.78 14.22 -3.72
C ALA A 180 -2.01 15.10 -3.46
N GLY A 181 -1.82 16.39 -3.24
CA GLY A 181 -2.95 17.32 -3.09
C GLY A 181 -3.83 17.35 -4.34
N ARG A 182 -3.24 17.27 -5.53
CA ARG A 182 -3.98 17.16 -6.80
C ARG A 182 -4.78 15.85 -6.87
N MET A 183 -4.17 14.72 -6.54
CA MET A 183 -4.85 13.41 -6.51
C MET A 183 -6.05 13.44 -5.55
N VAL A 184 -5.87 13.96 -4.34
CA VAL A 184 -6.94 14.10 -3.34
C VAL A 184 -8.06 15.02 -3.85
N LYS A 185 -7.70 16.20 -4.36
CA LYS A 185 -8.67 17.16 -4.91
C LYS A 185 -9.51 16.56 -6.01
N ASN A 186 -8.89 15.89 -6.99
CA ASN A 186 -9.59 15.32 -8.14
C ASN A 186 -10.45 14.11 -7.72
N SER A 187 -9.99 13.28 -6.79
CA SER A 187 -10.78 12.18 -6.23
C SER A 187 -12.02 12.70 -5.47
N VAL A 188 -11.87 13.76 -4.69
CA VAL A 188 -13.01 14.42 -4.00
C VAL A 188 -13.98 15.04 -5.00
N LEU A 189 -13.48 15.66 -6.08
CA LEU A 189 -14.34 16.18 -7.16
C LEU A 189 -15.14 15.06 -7.83
N LEU A 190 -14.50 13.93 -8.15
CA LEU A 190 -15.16 12.76 -8.70
C LEU A 190 -16.24 12.23 -7.74
N PHE A 191 -15.89 12.06 -6.46
CA PHE A 191 -16.83 11.63 -5.41
C PHE A 191 -18.07 12.52 -5.37
N THR A 192 -17.88 13.85 -5.23
CA THR A 192 -19.00 14.79 -5.11
C THR A 192 -19.88 14.85 -6.37
N THR A 193 -19.26 14.68 -7.54
CA THR A 193 -19.97 14.65 -8.81
C THR A 193 -20.84 13.39 -8.96
N LEU A 194 -20.28 12.21 -8.73
CA LEU A 194 -20.98 10.93 -8.88
C LEU A 194 -22.05 10.73 -7.81
N THR A 195 -21.76 11.04 -6.56
CA THR A 195 -22.70 10.89 -5.45
C THR A 195 -23.69 12.05 -5.34
N ARG A 196 -23.56 13.10 -6.18
CA ARG A 196 -24.36 14.34 -6.10
C ARG A 196 -24.35 14.96 -4.71
N ALA A 197 -23.24 14.79 -3.97
CA ALA A 197 -23.09 15.35 -2.64
C ALA A 197 -23.12 16.88 -2.72
N GLN A 198 -23.96 17.51 -1.92
CA GLN A 198 -24.12 18.95 -1.93
C GLN A 198 -22.94 19.64 -1.22
N PRO A 199 -22.38 20.71 -1.80
CA PRO A 199 -21.35 21.50 -1.12
C PRO A 199 -21.86 22.00 0.24
N GLY A 200 -21.06 21.79 1.30
CA GLY A 200 -21.41 22.22 2.68
C GLY A 200 -22.38 21.30 3.41
N GLN A 201 -22.91 20.26 2.80
CA GLN A 201 -23.74 19.27 3.47
C GLN A 201 -22.84 18.19 4.11
N THR A 202 -23.05 17.95 5.41
CA THR A 202 -22.37 16.87 6.14
C THR A 202 -23.22 15.61 6.09
N TYR A 203 -22.62 14.52 5.65
CA TYR A 203 -23.22 13.19 5.64
C TYR A 203 -22.64 12.39 6.81
N PRO A 204 -23.48 11.91 7.75
CA PRO A 204 -23.01 11.17 8.92
C PRO A 204 -22.36 9.86 8.50
N PRO A 205 -21.58 9.21 9.40
CA PRO A 205 -21.07 7.87 9.16
C PRO A 205 -22.21 6.89 8.87
N PRO A 206 -21.95 5.82 8.13
CA PRO A 206 -22.98 4.85 7.79
C PRO A 206 -23.48 4.11 9.03
N PRO A 207 -24.75 3.68 9.07
CA PRO A 207 -25.25 2.81 10.12
C PRO A 207 -24.39 1.54 10.22
N GLY A 208 -23.83 1.25 11.39
CA GLY A 208 -22.90 0.10 11.57
C GLY A 208 -21.42 0.43 11.38
N GLY A 209 -21.07 1.68 11.07
CA GLY A 209 -19.68 2.13 10.91
C GLY A 209 -19.08 1.75 9.54
N TYR A 210 -17.78 2.02 9.41
CA TYR A 210 -17.02 1.70 8.20
C TYR A 210 -16.41 0.30 8.26
N PRO A 211 -16.16 -0.35 7.10
CA PRO A 211 -15.52 -1.67 7.06
C PRO A 211 -14.12 -1.63 7.66
N LYS A 212 -13.74 -2.69 8.36
CA LYS A 212 -12.39 -2.82 8.96
C LYS A 212 -11.50 -3.67 8.06
N LEU A 213 -10.32 -3.17 7.75
CA LEU A 213 -9.29 -3.95 7.08
C LEU A 213 -8.69 -4.95 8.08
N ARG A 214 -8.82 -6.25 7.78
CA ARG A 214 -8.26 -7.33 8.60
C ARG A 214 -7.35 -8.17 7.72
N LEU A 215 -6.05 -8.17 8.03
CA LEU A 215 -5.06 -9.04 7.41
C LEU A 215 -4.51 -9.99 8.47
N GLU A 216 -4.33 -11.25 8.11
CA GLU A 216 -3.66 -12.22 8.97
C GLU A 216 -2.19 -11.82 9.08
N GLY A 217 -1.66 -11.72 10.30
CA GLY A 217 -0.28 -11.30 10.58
C GLY A 217 -0.09 -9.83 10.93
N ALA A 218 -1.11 -8.96 10.87
CA ALA A 218 -1.10 -7.68 11.55
C ALA A 218 -1.17 -7.94 13.07
N ALA A 219 -0.24 -7.36 13.83
CA ALA A 219 -0.22 -7.49 15.28
C ALA A 219 -1.59 -7.07 15.83
N SER A 220 -2.24 -8.00 16.54
CA SER A 220 -3.42 -7.66 17.33
C SER A 220 -2.91 -6.93 18.58
N ASP A 221 -3.07 -5.62 18.62
CA ASP A 221 -3.01 -4.86 19.86
C ASP A 221 -4.30 -5.04 20.65
#